data_8a3dea1c95d7a322d84add6948e8de2a
#
_entry.id   8a3dea1c95d7a322d84add6948e8de2a
#
_cell.length_a   1.000
_cell.length_b   1.000
_cell.length_c   1.000
_cell.angle_alpha   90.00
_cell.angle_beta   90.00
_cell.angle_gamma   90.00
#
_symmetry.space_group_name_H-M   'P 1'
#
loop_
_entity.id
_entity.type
_entity.pdbx_description
1 polymer ?
#
loop_
_entity_poly.entity_id
_entity_poly.type
_entity_poly.pdbx_seq_one_letter_code
_entity_poly.pdbx_strand_id
1 'polypeptide(L)'
;MKAKLTLSLLGGLETTGSTYEVHDTTVSGLFVRVTAAGHKSYVVRWARGKKKTLGRVGVLTLDRARKEALQYLAEAHEHGEPLAVSQARAGASMPTLEAFLVEQFEPWARVHHRDHVNSVRAIRSAFADLLPLKLEEIDHRRVERLRVSWVDGGNTPATANRNIQRIKGLLSRAVEWGVLPEHPLAKLRRLKTDRKGRIRFLTTEELADLRQAMDTREEGIRAERDSANLWRKERNKELMQDLREVTFADHLKPLVLLSINTGMRRGEVFNLQWADINFKGKVLTVEGETSKSGQTRHIPLNKEALEVLQCWRDQHTRKAGYVFPGKEGGRLDNVKKSWDGLLKLAKIEGFRWHDLRHTFASKLVMAGVPLNTVRELLGHSDIAMTLRYAHLAPDSKAAAVELI
;
A
#
# COMPACT_ATOMS: atom_id res chain seq x y z
N MET A 1 7.40 -38.70 -8.11
CA MET A 1 7.68 -40.09 -8.52
C MET A 1 6.73 -40.99 -7.74
N LYS A 2 6.26 -42.11 -8.34
CA LYS A 2 5.47 -43.14 -7.64
C LYS A 2 6.26 -44.47 -7.64
N ALA A 3 6.41 -45.09 -6.48
CA ALA A 3 7.11 -46.39 -6.32
C ALA A 3 6.60 -47.13 -5.09
N LYS A 4 6.73 -48.47 -5.06
CA LYS A 4 6.51 -49.23 -3.82
C LYS A 4 7.66 -48.93 -2.87
N LEU A 5 7.37 -48.23 -1.77
CA LEU A 5 8.39 -47.92 -0.77
C LEU A 5 8.90 -49.21 -0.14
N THR A 6 10.21 -49.38 -0.16
CA THR A 6 10.94 -50.51 0.48
C THR A 6 12.11 -49.92 1.26
N LEU A 7 12.65 -50.69 2.23
CA LEU A 7 13.83 -50.24 2.99
C LEU A 7 15.04 -49.99 2.07
N SER A 8 15.22 -50.83 1.05
CA SER A 8 16.27 -50.65 0.05
C SER A 8 16.09 -49.35 -0.75
N LEU A 9 14.87 -49.07 -1.24
CA LEU A 9 14.57 -47.83 -1.94
C LEU A 9 14.82 -46.59 -1.05
N LEU A 10 14.36 -46.62 0.21
CA LEU A 10 14.54 -45.52 1.17
C LEU A 10 16.03 -45.26 1.47
N GLY A 11 16.85 -46.30 1.53
CA GLY A 11 18.31 -46.22 1.67
C GLY A 11 18.97 -45.54 0.46
N GLY A 12 18.51 -45.87 -0.74
CA GLY A 12 19.06 -45.37 -2.01
C GLY A 12 18.54 -43.99 -2.47
N LEU A 13 17.63 -43.37 -1.75
CA LEU A 13 17.18 -42.01 -2.12
C LEU A 13 18.27 -40.97 -1.82
N GLU A 14 18.80 -40.37 -2.86
CA GLU A 14 19.82 -39.32 -2.75
C GLU A 14 19.23 -37.92 -2.92
N THR A 15 19.97 -36.90 -2.46
CA THR A 15 19.58 -35.49 -2.66
C THR A 15 19.86 -35.08 -4.10
N THR A 16 18.89 -34.37 -4.69
CA THR A 16 19.01 -33.82 -6.04
C THR A 16 19.26 -32.30 -6.05
N GLY A 17 19.61 -31.73 -4.89
CA GLY A 17 19.72 -30.26 -4.72
C GLY A 17 18.37 -29.53 -4.59
N SER A 18 17.26 -30.22 -4.84
CA SER A 18 15.90 -29.70 -4.67
C SER A 18 15.04 -30.69 -3.84
N THR A 19 13.97 -30.15 -3.23
CA THR A 19 13.02 -31.01 -2.49
C THR A 19 12.14 -31.76 -3.45
N TYR A 20 12.04 -33.11 -3.28
CA TYR A 20 11.15 -33.93 -4.07
C TYR A 20 10.36 -34.94 -3.22
N GLU A 21 9.31 -35.53 -3.82
CA GLU A 21 8.38 -36.47 -3.14
C GLU A 21 8.33 -37.78 -3.89
N VAL A 22 8.43 -38.93 -3.14
CA VAL A 22 8.25 -40.27 -3.63
C VAL A 22 7.00 -40.86 -3.00
N HIS A 23 5.96 -41.06 -3.79
CA HIS A 23 4.64 -41.54 -3.34
C HIS A 23 4.59 -43.05 -3.27
N ASP A 24 4.09 -43.59 -2.13
CA ASP A 24 3.92 -45.03 -1.95
C ASP A 24 2.77 -45.55 -2.82
N THR A 25 3.03 -46.64 -3.57
CA THR A 25 1.99 -47.31 -4.34
C THR A 25 1.15 -48.27 -3.48
N THR A 26 1.60 -48.64 -2.28
CA THR A 26 0.87 -49.52 -1.34
C THR A 26 -0.19 -48.75 -0.52
N VAL A 27 0.15 -47.55 -0.07
CA VAL A 27 -0.76 -46.70 0.69
C VAL A 27 -0.93 -45.38 -0.07
N SER A 28 -2.04 -45.21 -0.77
CA SER A 28 -2.36 -43.98 -1.49
C SER A 28 -2.47 -42.84 -0.51
N GLY A 29 -1.72 -41.75 -0.73
CA GLY A 29 -1.65 -40.60 0.18
C GLY A 29 -0.41 -40.56 1.07
N LEU A 30 0.32 -41.68 1.23
CA LEU A 30 1.61 -41.70 1.89
C LEU A 30 2.74 -41.39 0.89
N PHE A 31 3.71 -40.59 1.29
CA PHE A 31 4.92 -40.34 0.50
C PHE A 31 6.11 -40.01 1.41
N VAL A 32 7.31 -40.19 0.85
CA VAL A 32 8.55 -39.72 1.48
C VAL A 32 8.95 -38.41 0.82
N ARG A 33 9.22 -37.41 1.63
CA ARG A 33 9.82 -36.15 1.20
C ARG A 33 11.31 -36.20 1.48
N VAL A 34 12.10 -35.93 0.45
CA VAL A 34 13.54 -35.70 0.55
C VAL A 34 13.80 -34.24 0.34
N THR A 35 14.41 -33.58 1.33
CA THR A 35 14.77 -32.15 1.24
C THR A 35 16.09 -31.94 0.51
N ALA A 36 16.38 -30.73 0.04
CA ALA A 36 17.66 -30.37 -0.56
C ALA A 36 18.89 -30.71 0.35
N ALA A 37 18.68 -30.69 1.68
CA ALA A 37 19.68 -31.04 2.70
C ALA A 37 19.74 -32.57 2.98
N GLY A 38 19.04 -33.41 2.21
CA GLY A 38 19.06 -34.87 2.36
C GLY A 38 18.18 -35.43 3.48
N HIS A 39 17.40 -34.63 4.19
CA HIS A 39 16.49 -35.11 5.22
C HIS A 39 15.29 -35.83 4.59
N LYS A 40 15.05 -37.08 5.02
CA LYS A 40 13.96 -37.94 4.56
C LYS A 40 12.87 -38.02 5.63
N SER A 41 11.61 -37.76 5.27
CA SER A 41 10.47 -37.79 6.22
C SER A 41 9.25 -38.44 5.57
N TYR A 42 8.54 -39.27 6.32
CA TYR A 42 7.22 -39.78 5.93
C TYR A 42 6.17 -38.70 6.09
N VAL A 43 5.34 -38.52 5.07
CA VAL A 43 4.28 -37.53 5.04
C VAL A 43 3.00 -38.17 4.53
N VAL A 44 1.87 -37.94 5.22
CA VAL A 44 0.55 -38.34 4.77
C VAL A 44 -0.21 -37.14 4.23
N ARG A 45 -0.89 -37.33 3.09
CA ARG A 45 -1.76 -36.34 2.46
C ARG A 45 -3.18 -36.91 2.35
N TRP A 46 -4.16 -36.29 2.99
CA TRP A 46 -5.55 -36.74 2.97
C TRP A 46 -6.47 -35.89 2.11
N ALA A 47 -6.06 -34.62 1.75
CA ALA A 47 -6.77 -33.78 0.81
C ALA A 47 -5.81 -32.82 0.11
N ARG A 48 -6.29 -32.08 -0.88
CA ARG A 48 -5.49 -31.07 -1.60
C ARG A 48 -5.01 -30.00 -0.61
N GLY A 49 -3.70 -29.84 -0.47
CA GLY A 49 -3.07 -28.92 0.47
C GLY A 49 -3.02 -29.39 1.92
N LYS A 50 -3.72 -30.48 2.30
CA LYS A 50 -3.78 -31.00 3.67
C LYS A 50 -2.86 -32.20 3.82
N LYS A 51 -1.75 -32.01 4.52
CA LYS A 51 -0.72 -33.04 4.74
C LYS A 51 -0.09 -32.88 6.13
N LYS A 52 0.44 -33.98 6.67
CA LYS A 52 1.16 -34.02 7.95
C LYS A 52 2.41 -34.88 7.83
N THR A 53 3.51 -34.43 8.42
CA THR A 53 4.71 -35.25 8.60
C THR A 53 4.49 -36.21 9.75
N LEU A 54 4.64 -37.51 9.50
CA LEU A 54 4.48 -38.59 10.48
C LEU A 54 5.76 -38.79 11.30
N GLY A 55 6.91 -38.75 10.62
CA GLY A 55 8.19 -38.92 11.29
C GLY A 55 9.35 -39.00 10.30
N ARG A 56 10.56 -39.06 10.85
CA ARG A 56 11.80 -39.14 10.08
C ARG A 56 12.05 -40.57 9.67
N VAL A 57 12.50 -40.82 8.43
CA VAL A 57 12.97 -42.10 7.96
C VAL A 57 14.21 -42.52 8.78
N GLY A 58 14.22 -43.75 9.29
CA GLY A 58 15.22 -44.22 10.23
C GLY A 58 14.85 -44.11 11.71
N VAL A 59 13.95 -43.17 12.09
CA VAL A 59 13.36 -43.09 13.42
C VAL A 59 12.01 -43.80 13.45
N LEU A 60 11.17 -43.56 12.43
CA LEU A 60 9.91 -44.26 12.21
C LEU A 60 10.12 -45.36 11.19
N THR A 61 9.69 -46.60 11.49
CA THR A 61 9.75 -47.74 10.56
C THR A 61 8.71 -47.56 9.45
N LEU A 62 8.98 -48.12 8.26
CA LEU A 62 8.07 -48.03 7.10
C LEU A 62 6.69 -48.62 7.41
N ASP A 63 6.63 -49.77 8.10
CA ASP A 63 5.37 -50.43 8.42
C ASP A 63 4.53 -49.60 9.42
N ARG A 64 5.20 -48.99 10.39
CA ARG A 64 4.55 -48.07 11.32
C ARG A 64 4.06 -46.81 10.61
N ALA A 65 4.85 -46.23 9.69
CA ALA A 65 4.43 -45.10 8.88
C ALA A 65 3.22 -45.44 8.00
N ARG A 66 3.15 -46.62 7.42
CA ARG A 66 1.97 -47.08 6.67
C ARG A 66 0.74 -47.26 7.56
N LYS A 67 0.89 -47.85 8.73
CA LYS A 67 -0.20 -48.01 9.71
C LYS A 67 -0.75 -46.68 10.17
N GLU A 68 0.12 -45.76 10.52
CA GLU A 68 -0.28 -44.39 10.90
C GLU A 68 -0.94 -43.62 9.73
N ALA A 69 -0.39 -43.75 8.52
CA ALA A 69 -0.98 -43.15 7.34
C ALA A 69 -2.39 -43.64 7.04
N LEU A 70 -2.61 -44.97 7.13
CA LEU A 70 -3.93 -45.60 6.95
C LEU A 70 -4.92 -45.14 8.00
N GLN A 71 -4.50 -44.97 9.26
CA GLN A 71 -5.34 -44.43 10.33
C GLN A 71 -5.72 -43.00 10.02
N TYR A 72 -4.78 -42.14 9.65
CA TYR A 72 -5.05 -40.72 9.28
C TYR A 72 -6.00 -40.61 8.09
N LEU A 73 -5.86 -41.50 7.10
CA LEU A 73 -6.73 -41.53 5.92
C LEU A 73 -8.15 -42.00 6.23
N ALA A 74 -8.27 -43.04 7.09
CA ALA A 74 -9.56 -43.57 7.55
C ALA A 74 -10.32 -42.49 8.35
N GLU A 75 -9.67 -41.88 9.35
CA GLU A 75 -10.24 -40.80 10.14
C GLU A 75 -10.65 -39.62 9.26
N ALA A 76 -9.83 -39.24 8.29
CA ALA A 76 -10.14 -38.16 7.34
C ALA A 76 -11.32 -38.49 6.41
N HIS A 77 -11.50 -39.77 6.06
CA HIS A 77 -12.65 -40.21 5.28
C HIS A 77 -13.93 -40.19 6.09
N GLU A 78 -13.91 -40.61 7.37
CA GLU A 78 -15.06 -40.70 8.24
C GLU A 78 -15.48 -39.33 8.80
N HIS A 79 -14.50 -38.49 9.19
CA HIS A 79 -14.77 -37.23 9.90
C HIS A 79 -14.38 -35.97 9.10
N GLY A 80 -13.96 -36.11 7.83
CA GLY A 80 -13.48 -35.00 7.01
C GLY A 80 -12.06 -34.52 7.29
N GLU A 81 -11.52 -34.87 8.48
CA GLU A 81 -10.11 -34.64 8.86
C GLU A 81 -9.67 -35.63 9.96
N PRO A 82 -8.35 -35.91 10.10
CA PRO A 82 -7.84 -36.80 11.14
C PRO A 82 -8.11 -36.27 12.55
N LEU A 83 -8.51 -37.16 13.49
CA LEU A 83 -8.84 -36.82 14.87
C LEU A 83 -7.70 -36.11 15.61
N ALA A 84 -6.47 -36.51 15.38
CA ALA A 84 -5.30 -35.84 15.96
C ALA A 84 -5.12 -34.38 15.49
N VAL A 85 -5.65 -34.05 14.31
CA VAL A 85 -5.63 -32.67 13.76
C VAL A 85 -6.78 -31.87 14.37
N SER A 86 -7.98 -32.46 14.45
CA SER A 86 -9.13 -31.80 15.08
C SER A 86 -8.95 -31.60 16.58
N GLN A 87 -8.36 -32.58 17.30
CA GLN A 87 -8.05 -32.48 18.74
C GLN A 87 -6.94 -31.46 19.04
N ALA A 88 -5.88 -31.40 18.23
CA ALA A 88 -4.86 -30.35 18.36
C ALA A 88 -5.46 -28.94 18.15
N ARG A 89 -6.46 -28.83 17.27
CA ARG A 89 -7.21 -27.60 17.03
C ARG A 89 -8.18 -27.27 18.18
N ALA A 90 -8.85 -28.27 18.76
CA ALA A 90 -9.78 -28.12 19.89
C ALA A 90 -9.06 -27.84 21.23
N GLY A 91 -7.82 -28.32 21.39
CA GLY A 91 -7.01 -28.08 22.59
C GLY A 91 -6.35 -26.70 22.64
N ALA A 92 -6.19 -26.05 21.53
CA ALA A 92 -5.80 -24.64 21.47
C ALA A 92 -7.06 -23.79 21.59
N SER A 93 -7.26 -23.13 22.73
CA SER A 93 -8.36 -22.15 22.89
C SER A 93 -8.34 -21.19 21.71
N MET A 94 -9.46 -21.13 20.95
CA MET A 94 -9.59 -20.21 19.81
C MET A 94 -9.25 -18.79 20.25
N PRO A 95 -8.28 -18.11 19.64
CA PRO A 95 -7.91 -16.76 20.04
C PRO A 95 -9.06 -15.79 19.77
N THR A 96 -9.13 -14.73 20.57
CA THR A 96 -9.99 -13.59 20.28
C THR A 96 -9.46 -12.83 19.06
N LEU A 97 -10.30 -12.00 18.45
CA LEU A 97 -9.87 -11.13 17.33
C LEU A 97 -8.69 -10.24 17.74
N GLU A 98 -8.73 -9.68 18.97
CA GLU A 98 -7.63 -8.82 19.47
C GLU A 98 -6.35 -9.63 19.66
N ALA A 99 -6.41 -10.81 20.29
CA ALA A 99 -5.25 -11.66 20.48
C ALA A 99 -4.62 -12.07 19.15
N PHE A 100 -5.44 -12.52 18.20
CA PHE A 100 -4.95 -12.86 16.85
C PHE A 100 -4.37 -11.67 16.10
N LEU A 101 -5.03 -10.50 16.20
CA LEU A 101 -4.57 -9.25 15.58
C LEU A 101 -3.18 -8.85 16.08
N VAL A 102 -2.97 -8.88 17.41
CA VAL A 102 -1.73 -8.38 18.04
C VAL A 102 -0.60 -9.40 17.96
N GLU A 103 -0.88 -10.66 18.30
CA GLU A 103 0.15 -11.67 18.50
C GLU A 103 0.61 -12.32 17.19
N GLN A 104 -0.28 -12.39 16.18
CA GLN A 104 0.00 -13.10 14.94
C GLN A 104 -0.06 -12.21 13.70
N PHE A 105 -1.15 -11.47 13.52
CA PHE A 105 -1.34 -10.69 12.30
C PHE A 105 -0.46 -9.45 12.22
N GLU A 106 -0.34 -8.66 13.28
CA GLU A 106 0.44 -7.40 13.28
C GLU A 106 1.94 -7.65 13.04
N PRO A 107 2.62 -8.64 13.67
CA PRO A 107 4.02 -8.97 13.38
C PRO A 107 4.22 -9.38 11.91
N TRP A 108 3.31 -10.17 11.36
CA TRP A 108 3.35 -10.56 9.97
C TRP A 108 3.11 -9.35 9.03
N ALA A 109 2.08 -8.55 9.32
CA ALA A 109 1.72 -7.39 8.52
C ALA A 109 2.85 -6.34 8.49
N ARG A 110 3.63 -6.21 9.57
CA ARG A 110 4.80 -5.33 9.64
C ARG A 110 5.85 -5.66 8.59
N VAL A 111 6.01 -6.93 8.25
CA VAL A 111 6.98 -7.38 7.24
C VAL A 111 6.39 -7.30 5.83
N HIS A 112 5.09 -7.60 5.67
CA HIS A 112 4.48 -7.80 4.36
C HIS A 112 3.65 -6.61 3.86
N HIS A 113 3.21 -5.72 4.75
CA HIS A 113 2.34 -4.60 4.41
C HIS A 113 2.99 -3.26 4.73
N ARG A 114 3.22 -2.45 3.72
CA ARG A 114 3.80 -1.10 3.88
C ARG A 114 2.97 -0.19 4.80
N ASP A 115 1.64 -0.33 4.79
CA ASP A 115 0.69 0.49 5.58
C ASP A 115 0.09 -0.31 6.75
N HIS A 116 0.90 -1.19 7.38
CA HIS A 116 0.43 -2.06 8.46
C HIS A 116 -0.13 -1.28 9.66
N VAL A 117 0.53 -0.19 10.08
CA VAL A 117 0.10 0.61 11.23
C VAL A 117 -1.32 1.15 11.05
N ASN A 118 -1.62 1.75 9.88
CA ASN A 118 -2.94 2.27 9.60
C ASN A 118 -3.98 1.15 9.39
N SER A 119 -3.56 0.01 8.83
CA SER A 119 -4.44 -1.15 8.65
C SER A 119 -4.86 -1.73 9.99
N VAL A 120 -3.93 -1.95 10.92
CA VAL A 120 -4.20 -2.44 12.27
C VAL A 120 -5.07 -1.47 13.06
N ARG A 121 -4.71 -0.17 13.06
CA ARG A 121 -5.51 0.90 13.70
C ARG A 121 -6.94 0.92 13.17
N ALA A 122 -7.12 0.81 11.85
CA ALA A 122 -8.44 0.84 11.24
C ALA A 122 -9.27 -0.41 11.57
N ILE A 123 -8.64 -1.60 11.70
CA ILE A 123 -9.33 -2.81 12.17
C ILE A 123 -9.79 -2.61 13.63
N ARG A 124 -8.90 -2.18 14.52
CA ARG A 124 -9.25 -1.91 15.91
C ARG A 124 -10.40 -0.92 16.05
N SER A 125 -10.35 0.19 15.33
CA SER A 125 -11.39 1.23 15.39
C SER A 125 -12.72 0.77 14.79
N ALA A 126 -12.70 0.12 13.63
CA ALA A 126 -13.94 -0.25 12.95
C ALA A 126 -14.62 -1.49 13.55
N PHE A 127 -13.87 -2.37 14.19
CA PHE A 127 -14.36 -3.64 14.75
C PHE A 127 -14.16 -3.73 16.26
N ALA A 128 -14.20 -2.60 16.96
CA ALA A 128 -14.00 -2.54 18.42
C ALA A 128 -14.89 -3.54 19.17
N ASP A 129 -16.16 -3.63 18.80
CA ASP A 129 -17.13 -4.53 19.42
C ASP A 129 -16.86 -6.03 19.16
N LEU A 130 -16.06 -6.34 18.15
CA LEU A 130 -15.68 -7.72 17.81
C LEU A 130 -14.32 -8.13 18.38
N LEU A 131 -13.51 -7.19 18.87
CA LEU A 131 -12.17 -7.48 19.39
C LEU A 131 -12.15 -8.53 20.52
N PRO A 132 -13.08 -8.51 21.49
CA PRO A 132 -13.11 -9.50 22.58
C PRO A 132 -13.68 -10.87 22.16
N LEU A 133 -14.33 -10.96 21.00
CA LEU A 133 -14.94 -12.19 20.53
C LEU A 133 -13.89 -13.16 19.98
N LYS A 134 -14.10 -14.45 20.16
CA LYS A 134 -13.31 -15.49 19.51
C LYS A 134 -13.50 -15.43 17.99
N LEU A 135 -12.47 -15.80 17.22
CA LEU A 135 -12.53 -15.75 15.75
C LEU A 135 -13.68 -16.56 15.16
N GLU A 136 -14.07 -17.68 15.80
CA GLU A 136 -15.20 -18.54 15.38
C GLU A 136 -16.58 -17.87 15.61
N GLU A 137 -16.66 -16.90 16.51
CA GLU A 137 -17.89 -16.15 16.82
C GLU A 137 -18.12 -15.00 15.84
N ILE A 138 -17.14 -14.69 15.00
CA ILE A 138 -17.24 -13.63 14.00
C ILE A 138 -17.95 -14.17 12.77
N ASP A 139 -19.25 -14.00 12.74
CA ASP A 139 -20.07 -14.39 11.63
C ASP A 139 -20.42 -13.22 10.69
N HIS A 140 -20.95 -13.58 9.54
CA HIS A 140 -21.32 -12.61 8.51
C HIS A 140 -22.45 -11.66 8.97
N ARG A 141 -23.37 -12.09 9.88
CA ARG A 141 -24.49 -11.27 10.35
C ARG A 141 -24.01 -10.17 11.29
N ARG A 142 -23.07 -10.48 12.18
CA ARG A 142 -22.44 -9.47 13.07
C ARG A 142 -21.73 -8.39 12.28
N VAL A 143 -20.93 -8.80 11.29
CA VAL A 143 -20.18 -7.85 10.43
C VAL A 143 -21.13 -7.05 9.54
N GLU A 144 -22.22 -7.64 9.05
CA GLU A 144 -23.23 -6.93 8.27
C GLU A 144 -23.92 -5.84 9.10
N ARG A 145 -24.29 -6.14 10.36
CA ARG A 145 -24.86 -5.12 11.26
C ARG A 145 -23.92 -3.94 11.48
N LEU A 146 -22.62 -4.20 11.71
CA LEU A 146 -21.64 -3.12 11.80
C LEU A 146 -21.55 -2.32 10.50
N ARG A 147 -21.59 -3.00 9.34
CA ARG A 147 -21.58 -2.33 8.06
C ARG A 147 -22.78 -1.40 7.87
N VAL A 148 -23.97 -1.84 8.25
CA VAL A 148 -25.18 -1.00 8.24
C VAL A 148 -25.00 0.19 9.17
N SER A 149 -24.58 -0.02 10.42
CA SER A 149 -24.38 1.07 11.38
C SER A 149 -23.37 2.12 10.90
N TRP A 150 -22.31 1.70 10.19
CA TRP A 150 -21.36 2.65 9.60
C TRP A 150 -21.97 3.53 8.52
N VAL A 151 -22.82 2.94 7.68
CA VAL A 151 -23.51 3.68 6.58
C VAL A 151 -24.55 4.63 7.16
N ASP A 152 -25.34 4.17 8.12
CA ASP A 152 -26.33 5.00 8.84
C ASP A 152 -25.65 6.13 9.63
N GLY A 153 -24.44 5.89 10.16
CA GLY A 153 -23.58 6.88 10.80
C GLY A 153 -22.85 7.82 9.84
N GLY A 154 -23.19 7.81 8.53
CA GLY A 154 -22.66 8.73 7.52
C GLY A 154 -21.39 8.29 6.81
N ASN A 155 -20.90 7.07 7.03
CA ASN A 155 -19.77 6.55 6.24
C ASN A 155 -20.20 6.22 4.82
N THR A 156 -19.34 6.56 3.85
CA THR A 156 -19.61 6.17 2.47
C THR A 156 -19.53 4.65 2.27
N PRO A 157 -20.29 4.07 1.32
CA PRO A 157 -20.17 2.66 0.94
C PRO A 157 -18.74 2.22 0.60
N ALA A 158 -17.94 3.12 0.03
CA ALA A 158 -16.54 2.88 -0.26
C ALA A 158 -15.69 2.71 1.02
N THR A 159 -15.95 3.51 2.06
CA THR A 159 -15.28 3.40 3.37
C THR A 159 -15.68 2.09 4.06
N ALA A 160 -16.97 1.77 4.09
CA ALA A 160 -17.47 0.51 4.63
C ALA A 160 -16.84 -0.71 3.92
N ASN A 161 -16.81 -0.70 2.59
CA ASN A 161 -16.15 -1.75 1.81
C ASN A 161 -14.66 -1.91 2.13
N ARG A 162 -13.96 -0.79 2.39
CA ARG A 162 -12.54 -0.83 2.77
C ARG A 162 -12.33 -1.49 4.12
N ASN A 163 -13.18 -1.21 5.10
CA ASN A 163 -13.12 -1.86 6.42
C ASN A 163 -13.41 -3.36 6.29
N ILE A 164 -14.43 -3.75 5.54
CA ILE A 164 -14.73 -5.16 5.25
C ILE A 164 -13.53 -5.85 4.57
N GLN A 165 -12.86 -5.18 3.63
CA GLN A 165 -11.69 -5.76 2.97
C GLN A 165 -10.53 -6.01 3.95
N ARG A 166 -10.34 -5.13 4.93
CA ARG A 166 -9.29 -5.29 5.96
C ARG A 166 -9.55 -6.50 6.85
N ILE A 167 -10.75 -6.62 7.41
CA ILE A 167 -11.09 -7.77 8.26
C ILE A 167 -11.09 -9.07 7.47
N LYS A 168 -11.56 -9.07 6.22
CA LYS A 168 -11.47 -10.25 5.34
C LYS A 168 -10.02 -10.66 5.11
N GLY A 169 -9.11 -9.72 4.91
CA GLY A 169 -7.67 -10.00 4.78
C GLY A 169 -7.09 -10.66 6.02
N LEU A 170 -7.43 -10.16 7.20
CA LEU A 170 -7.02 -10.76 8.48
C LEU A 170 -7.57 -12.19 8.65
N LEU A 171 -8.86 -12.38 8.42
CA LEU A 171 -9.51 -13.70 8.55
C LEU A 171 -9.00 -14.70 7.48
N SER A 172 -8.65 -14.23 6.28
CA SER A 172 -7.98 -15.07 5.28
C SER A 172 -6.65 -15.63 5.79
N ARG A 173 -5.88 -14.82 6.54
CA ARG A 173 -4.64 -15.28 7.19
C ARG A 173 -4.93 -16.29 8.30
N ALA A 174 -5.98 -16.07 9.09
CA ALA A 174 -6.38 -17.06 10.12
C ALA A 174 -6.71 -18.43 9.49
N VAL A 175 -7.36 -18.44 8.33
CA VAL A 175 -7.63 -19.69 7.60
C VAL A 175 -6.35 -20.29 7.01
N GLU A 176 -5.50 -19.48 6.38
CA GLU A 176 -4.25 -19.94 5.77
C GLU A 176 -3.30 -20.55 6.82
N TRP A 177 -3.28 -20.00 8.03
CA TRP A 177 -2.47 -20.50 9.14
C TRP A 177 -3.13 -21.63 9.93
N GLY A 178 -4.34 -22.05 9.54
CA GLY A 178 -5.05 -23.18 10.15
C GLY A 178 -5.72 -22.84 11.50
N VAL A 179 -5.80 -21.55 11.87
CA VAL A 179 -6.50 -21.10 13.08
C VAL A 179 -8.02 -21.21 12.87
N LEU A 180 -8.53 -20.85 11.70
CA LEU A 180 -9.92 -21.05 11.29
C LEU A 180 -10.04 -22.17 10.26
N PRO A 181 -11.08 -23.02 10.33
CA PRO A 181 -11.32 -24.06 9.33
C PRO A 181 -11.76 -23.49 7.97
N GLU A 182 -12.57 -22.45 7.99
CA GLU A 182 -13.09 -21.78 6.79
C GLU A 182 -13.24 -20.28 7.02
N HIS A 183 -13.40 -19.55 5.92
CA HIS A 183 -13.48 -18.09 5.99
C HIS A 183 -14.92 -17.63 6.30
N PRO A 184 -15.21 -17.09 7.51
CA PRO A 184 -16.59 -16.79 7.95
C PRO A 184 -17.28 -15.70 7.13
N LEU A 185 -16.50 -14.84 6.47
CA LEU A 185 -17.01 -13.75 5.62
C LEU A 185 -16.88 -14.03 4.11
N ALA A 186 -16.66 -15.29 3.67
CA ALA A 186 -16.47 -15.60 2.26
C ALA A 186 -17.63 -15.07 1.38
N LYS A 187 -18.86 -15.26 1.82
CA LYS A 187 -20.08 -14.90 1.09
C LYS A 187 -20.45 -13.41 1.20
N LEU A 188 -19.76 -12.62 2.04
CA LEU A 188 -20.08 -11.20 2.23
C LEU A 188 -19.68 -10.38 1.00
N ARG A 189 -20.67 -9.86 0.28
CA ARG A 189 -20.47 -9.07 -0.95
C ARG A 189 -20.17 -7.61 -0.63
N ARG A 190 -19.49 -6.93 -1.55
CA ARG A 190 -19.27 -5.48 -1.47
C ARG A 190 -20.56 -4.71 -1.75
N LEU A 191 -20.72 -3.57 -1.08
CA LEU A 191 -21.75 -2.60 -1.44
C LEU A 191 -21.42 -2.00 -2.82
N LYS A 192 -22.47 -1.70 -3.59
CA LYS A 192 -22.32 -0.95 -4.85
C LYS A 192 -21.74 0.44 -4.54
N THR A 193 -20.75 0.84 -5.29
CA THR A 193 -20.15 2.18 -5.19
C THR A 193 -20.17 2.81 -6.56
N ASP A 194 -20.35 4.11 -6.61
CA ASP A 194 -20.13 4.83 -7.86
C ASP A 194 -18.65 4.71 -8.25
N ARG A 195 -18.40 4.10 -9.41
CA ARG A 195 -17.06 3.90 -9.96
C ARG A 195 -16.57 5.11 -10.76
N LYS A 196 -17.47 6.02 -11.14
CA LYS A 196 -17.11 7.24 -11.85
C LYS A 196 -16.61 8.28 -10.85
N GLY A 197 -15.40 8.09 -10.35
CA GLY A 197 -14.72 9.13 -9.57
C GLY A 197 -14.63 10.41 -10.39
N ARG A 198 -15.23 11.50 -9.90
CA ARG A 198 -15.12 12.81 -10.54
C ARG A 198 -13.65 13.22 -10.56
N ILE A 199 -13.12 13.48 -11.76
CA ILE A 199 -11.80 14.08 -11.90
C ILE A 199 -11.97 15.58 -11.67
N ARG A 200 -11.34 16.09 -10.60
CA ARG A 200 -11.23 17.51 -10.32
C ARG A 200 -9.83 17.97 -10.73
N PHE A 201 -9.75 18.97 -11.58
CA PHE A 201 -8.52 19.67 -11.95
C PHE A 201 -8.79 21.18 -11.99
N LEU A 202 -7.74 21.98 -11.91
CA LEU A 202 -7.86 23.44 -11.96
C LEU A 202 -8.15 23.89 -13.38
N THR A 203 -9.11 24.79 -13.52
CA THR A 203 -9.30 25.56 -14.75
C THR A 203 -8.14 26.56 -14.92
N THR A 204 -8.08 27.24 -16.05
CA THR A 204 -7.07 28.28 -16.31
C THR A 204 -7.20 29.42 -15.31
N GLU A 205 -8.44 29.84 -15.05
CA GLU A 205 -8.80 30.90 -14.09
C GLU A 205 -8.43 30.49 -12.68
N GLU A 206 -8.86 29.31 -12.21
CA GLU A 206 -8.51 28.80 -10.88
C GLU A 206 -7.00 28.65 -10.67
N LEU A 207 -6.27 28.28 -11.73
CA LEU A 207 -4.81 28.23 -11.65
C LEU A 207 -4.19 29.62 -11.51
N ALA A 208 -4.72 30.62 -12.18
CA ALA A 208 -4.30 32.01 -12.02
C ALA A 208 -4.61 32.52 -10.61
N ASP A 209 -5.81 32.25 -10.11
CA ASP A 209 -6.23 32.61 -8.74
C ASP A 209 -5.34 31.94 -7.68
N LEU A 210 -5.00 30.64 -7.88
CA LEU A 210 -4.09 29.93 -6.99
C LEU A 210 -2.69 30.57 -6.98
N ARG A 211 -2.17 30.99 -8.14
CA ARG A 211 -0.88 31.68 -8.25
C ARG A 211 -0.91 33.02 -7.53
N GLN A 212 -1.92 33.82 -7.78
CA GLN A 212 -2.11 35.09 -7.09
C GLN A 212 -2.23 34.94 -5.58
N ALA A 213 -2.96 33.93 -5.13
CA ALA A 213 -3.11 33.62 -3.70
C ALA A 213 -1.77 33.18 -3.06
N MET A 214 -0.91 32.44 -3.79
CA MET A 214 0.44 32.11 -3.32
C MET A 214 1.27 33.38 -3.12
N ASP A 215 1.24 34.31 -4.06
CA ASP A 215 1.98 35.58 -3.98
C ASP A 215 1.48 36.45 -2.83
N THR A 216 0.17 36.58 -2.70
CA THR A 216 -0.48 37.34 -1.59
C THR A 216 -0.13 36.73 -0.24
N ARG A 217 -0.13 35.40 -0.13
CA ARG A 217 0.25 34.69 1.10
C ARG A 217 1.69 34.95 1.49
N GLU A 218 2.62 34.85 0.52
CA GLU A 218 4.04 35.12 0.77
C GLU A 218 4.28 36.54 1.22
N GLU A 219 3.60 37.52 0.59
CA GLU A 219 3.71 38.92 1.02
C GLU A 219 3.19 39.10 2.44
N GLY A 220 2.08 38.44 2.82
CA GLY A 220 1.60 38.46 4.21
C GLY A 220 2.65 37.93 5.20
N ILE A 221 3.32 36.81 4.86
CA ILE A 221 4.37 36.22 5.72
C ILE A 221 5.58 37.17 5.84
N ARG A 222 5.97 37.85 4.75
CA ARG A 222 7.04 38.83 4.77
C ARG A 222 6.68 40.03 5.65
N ALA A 223 5.48 40.56 5.51
CA ALA A 223 5.01 41.67 6.33
C ALA A 223 4.92 41.32 7.83
N GLU A 224 4.47 40.11 8.17
CA GLU A 224 4.50 39.60 9.54
C GLU A 224 5.94 39.48 10.08
N ARG A 225 6.90 39.03 9.25
CA ARG A 225 8.31 38.97 9.61
C ARG A 225 8.91 40.35 9.83
N ASP A 226 8.62 41.29 8.97
CA ASP A 226 9.08 42.68 9.08
C ASP A 226 8.58 43.32 10.41
N SER A 227 7.30 43.16 10.71
CA SER A 227 6.72 43.60 11.96
C SER A 227 7.35 42.94 13.18
N ALA A 228 7.58 41.62 13.12
CA ALA A 228 8.26 40.88 14.19
C ALA A 228 9.70 41.35 14.39
N ASN A 229 10.43 41.64 13.32
CA ASN A 229 11.81 42.11 13.39
C ASN A 229 11.87 43.58 13.92
N LEU A 230 10.93 44.42 13.57
CA LEU A 230 10.81 45.76 14.15
C LEU A 230 10.61 45.67 15.67
N TRP A 231 9.64 44.88 16.14
CA TRP A 231 9.42 44.64 17.56
C TRP A 231 10.65 44.10 18.30
N ARG A 232 11.43 43.19 17.65
CA ARG A 232 12.69 42.65 18.21
C ARG A 232 13.78 43.72 18.31
N LYS A 233 13.93 44.54 17.26
CA LYS A 233 14.89 45.65 17.22
C LYS A 233 14.67 46.63 18.34
N GLU A 234 13.41 47.07 18.58
CA GLU A 234 13.04 47.97 19.66
C GLU A 234 13.38 47.42 21.07
N ARG A 235 13.51 46.09 21.19
CA ARG A 235 13.80 45.35 22.44
C ARG A 235 15.20 44.76 22.50
N ASN A 236 16.09 45.24 21.63
CA ASN A 236 17.48 44.72 21.51
C ASN A 236 17.56 43.19 21.45
N LYS A 237 16.61 42.52 20.77
CA LYS A 237 16.62 41.07 20.53
C LYS A 237 17.23 40.76 19.19
N GLU A 238 17.85 39.57 19.08
CA GLU A 238 18.38 39.05 17.82
C GLU A 238 17.29 39.04 16.73
N LEU A 239 17.61 39.57 15.56
CA LEU A 239 16.68 39.61 14.43
C LEU A 239 16.54 38.25 13.80
N MET A 240 15.36 37.93 13.35
CA MET A 240 15.13 36.74 12.51
C MET A 240 15.57 37.04 11.07
N GLN A 241 15.84 35.99 10.29
CA GLN A 241 16.16 36.11 8.88
C GLN A 241 15.16 37.02 8.14
N ASP A 242 15.69 37.94 7.36
CA ASP A 242 14.89 38.79 6.48
C ASP A 242 14.33 37.92 5.32
N LEU A 243 13.00 37.87 5.23
CA LEU A 243 12.32 37.11 4.17
C LEU A 243 12.18 37.90 2.87
N ARG A 244 12.58 39.20 2.85
CA ARG A 244 12.67 40.00 1.63
C ARG A 244 13.87 39.64 0.77
N GLU A 245 14.93 39.08 1.39
CA GLU A 245 16.16 38.68 0.70
C GLU A 245 16.05 37.29 0.05
N VAL A 246 14.97 36.54 0.29
CA VAL A 246 14.79 35.19 -0.26
C VAL A 246 13.62 35.12 -1.23
N THR A 247 13.75 34.22 -2.22
CA THR A 247 12.71 34.03 -3.25
C THR A 247 11.39 33.52 -2.68
N PHE A 248 11.46 32.53 -1.77
CA PHE A 248 10.29 31.91 -1.17
C PHE A 248 10.27 32.15 0.34
N ALA A 249 9.16 32.66 0.84
CA ALA A 249 8.99 32.93 2.27
C ALA A 249 8.88 31.65 3.12
N ASP A 250 8.33 30.57 2.55
CA ASP A 250 8.31 29.22 3.12
C ASP A 250 8.24 28.14 2.04
N HIS A 251 8.13 26.88 2.47
CA HIS A 251 8.12 25.73 1.58
C HIS A 251 6.83 25.54 0.76
N LEU A 252 5.71 26.23 1.07
CA LEU A 252 4.41 25.89 0.46
C LEU A 252 4.35 26.23 -1.02
N LYS A 253 4.77 27.43 -1.42
CA LYS A 253 4.73 27.86 -2.82
C LYS A 253 5.61 27.00 -3.71
N PRO A 254 6.91 26.76 -3.43
CA PRO A 254 7.74 25.90 -4.26
C PRO A 254 7.23 24.44 -4.27
N LEU A 255 6.67 23.94 -3.17
CA LEU A 255 6.07 22.62 -3.09
C LEU A 255 4.85 22.46 -4.02
N VAL A 256 3.97 23.47 -4.05
CA VAL A 256 2.77 23.50 -4.91
C VAL A 256 3.16 23.61 -6.37
N LEU A 257 4.07 24.53 -6.71
CA LEU A 257 4.56 24.73 -8.09
C LEU A 257 5.23 23.46 -8.64
N LEU A 258 6.09 22.81 -7.83
CA LEU A 258 6.68 21.54 -8.21
C LEU A 258 5.62 20.47 -8.45
N SER A 259 4.61 20.37 -7.57
CA SER A 259 3.55 19.36 -7.68
C SER A 259 2.70 19.54 -8.93
N ILE A 260 2.39 20.79 -9.32
CA ILE A 260 1.63 21.11 -10.55
C ILE A 260 2.43 20.75 -11.80
N ASN A 261 3.75 20.95 -11.77
CA ASN A 261 4.62 20.76 -12.93
C ASN A 261 5.20 19.36 -13.10
N THR A 262 5.03 18.48 -12.09
CA THR A 262 5.58 17.12 -12.14
C THR A 262 4.53 16.03 -11.97
N GLY A 263 3.35 16.36 -11.46
CA GLY A 263 2.30 15.39 -11.17
C GLY A 263 2.68 14.35 -10.11
N MET A 264 3.71 14.58 -9.32
CA MET A 264 4.13 13.66 -8.23
C MET A 264 3.03 13.47 -7.20
N ARG A 265 2.99 12.28 -6.60
CA ARG A 265 2.12 12.06 -5.43
C ARG A 265 2.65 12.83 -4.22
N ARG A 266 1.76 13.27 -3.33
CA ARG A 266 2.15 14.02 -2.11
C ARG A 266 3.29 13.35 -1.34
N GLY A 267 3.21 12.02 -1.15
CA GLY A 267 4.24 11.28 -0.43
C GLY A 267 5.57 11.24 -1.16
N GLU A 268 5.58 11.27 -2.48
CA GLU A 268 6.78 11.31 -3.32
C GLU A 268 7.46 12.68 -3.19
N VAL A 269 6.68 13.77 -3.25
CA VAL A 269 7.22 15.14 -3.07
C VAL A 269 7.79 15.33 -1.66
N PHE A 270 7.14 14.77 -0.63
CA PHE A 270 7.61 14.85 0.76
C PHE A 270 8.85 14.00 1.04
N ASN A 271 9.08 12.95 0.23
CA ASN A 271 10.26 12.11 0.31
C ASN A 271 11.40 12.56 -0.62
N LEU A 272 11.16 13.54 -1.49
CA LEU A 272 12.13 13.98 -2.48
C LEU A 272 13.40 14.50 -1.82
N GLN A 273 14.54 14.00 -2.28
CA GLN A 273 15.86 14.41 -1.84
C GLN A 273 16.61 15.18 -2.92
N TRP A 274 17.58 15.99 -2.54
CA TRP A 274 18.41 16.72 -3.49
C TRP A 274 19.21 15.79 -4.43
N ALA A 275 19.55 14.60 -3.95
CA ALA A 275 20.22 13.56 -4.73
C ALA A 275 19.35 13.03 -5.90
N ASP A 276 18.03 13.14 -5.79
CA ASP A 276 17.09 12.67 -6.81
C ASP A 276 16.97 13.63 -8.00
N ILE A 277 17.62 14.80 -7.94
CA ILE A 277 17.47 15.87 -8.92
C ILE A 277 18.76 16.06 -9.70
N ASN A 278 18.71 15.75 -10.98
CA ASN A 278 19.76 16.07 -11.94
C ASN A 278 19.47 17.41 -12.62
N PHE A 279 20.02 18.51 -12.09
CA PHE A 279 19.83 19.85 -12.65
C PHE A 279 20.39 19.99 -14.05
N LYS A 280 21.56 19.39 -14.34
CA LYS A 280 22.19 19.44 -15.67
C LYS A 280 21.37 18.68 -16.71
N GLY A 281 20.87 17.50 -16.34
CA GLY A 281 20.01 16.69 -17.20
C GLY A 281 18.54 17.13 -17.18
N LYS A 282 18.15 18.08 -16.32
CA LYS A 282 16.78 18.57 -16.14
C LYS A 282 15.78 17.43 -15.87
N VAL A 283 16.15 16.49 -15.01
CA VAL A 283 15.37 15.30 -14.70
C VAL A 283 15.32 15.10 -13.19
N LEU A 284 14.15 14.71 -12.71
CA LEU A 284 13.88 14.29 -11.36
C LEU A 284 13.57 12.79 -11.36
N THR A 285 14.19 12.03 -10.46
CA THR A 285 13.96 10.60 -10.28
C THR A 285 13.05 10.36 -9.07
N VAL A 286 12.01 9.55 -9.28
CA VAL A 286 11.18 9.03 -8.18
C VAL A 286 11.52 7.56 -7.99
N GLU A 287 12.21 7.27 -6.90
CA GLU A 287 12.66 5.91 -6.59
C GLU A 287 11.49 4.94 -6.33
N GLY A 288 11.63 3.71 -6.81
CA GLY A 288 10.62 2.67 -6.66
C GLY A 288 10.32 2.36 -5.18
N GLU A 289 11.34 2.34 -4.33
CA GLU A 289 11.20 2.08 -2.90
C GLU A 289 10.30 3.11 -2.19
N THR A 290 10.33 4.37 -2.63
CA THR A 290 9.48 5.44 -2.09
C THR A 290 8.14 5.56 -2.82
N SER A 291 8.01 4.96 -4.01
CA SER A 291 6.80 5.03 -4.83
C SER A 291 5.76 3.97 -4.42
N LYS A 292 4.47 4.28 -4.62
CA LYS A 292 3.37 3.33 -4.36
C LYS A 292 3.36 2.18 -5.38
N SER A 293 3.90 2.39 -6.57
CA SER A 293 3.96 1.40 -7.66
C SER A 293 5.16 0.46 -7.57
N GLY A 294 6.14 0.73 -6.70
CA GLY A 294 7.39 -0.02 -6.62
C GLY A 294 8.32 0.15 -7.82
N GLN A 295 7.99 1.06 -8.76
CA GLN A 295 8.78 1.31 -9.97
C GLN A 295 9.44 2.68 -9.93
N THR A 296 10.73 2.71 -10.23
CA THR A 296 11.48 3.95 -10.45
C THR A 296 11.02 4.60 -11.77
N ARG A 297 10.86 5.92 -11.75
CA ARG A 297 10.55 6.70 -12.94
C ARG A 297 11.29 8.03 -12.97
N HIS A 298 11.54 8.51 -14.18
CA HIS A 298 12.21 9.77 -14.43
C HIS A 298 11.18 10.79 -14.94
N ILE A 299 11.13 11.96 -14.32
CA ILE A 299 10.23 13.05 -14.69
C ILE A 299 11.07 14.20 -15.24
N PRO A 300 10.97 14.53 -16.54
CA PRO A 300 11.60 15.72 -17.08
C PRO A 300 11.07 16.98 -16.39
N LEU A 301 11.97 17.90 -16.05
CA LEU A 301 11.63 19.17 -15.43
C LEU A 301 11.45 20.23 -16.52
N ASN A 302 10.28 20.84 -16.57
CA ASN A 302 10.04 22.02 -17.38
C ASN A 302 10.77 23.24 -16.79
N LYS A 303 10.75 24.35 -17.53
CA LYS A 303 11.45 25.57 -17.13
C LYS A 303 11.05 26.05 -15.71
N GLU A 304 9.75 26.12 -15.43
CA GLU A 304 9.24 26.57 -14.13
C GLU A 304 9.67 25.64 -12.97
N ALA A 305 9.54 24.33 -13.14
CA ALA A 305 9.96 23.37 -12.10
C ALA A 305 11.45 23.46 -11.81
N LEU A 306 12.26 23.65 -12.87
CA LEU A 306 13.70 23.79 -12.74
C LEU A 306 14.07 25.09 -11.99
N GLU A 307 13.49 26.23 -12.37
CA GLU A 307 13.69 27.53 -11.73
C GLU A 307 13.29 27.50 -10.27
N VAL A 308 12.12 26.92 -9.97
CA VAL A 308 11.62 26.77 -8.59
C VAL A 308 12.60 25.98 -7.72
N LEU A 309 13.10 24.85 -8.23
CA LEU A 309 14.05 24.02 -7.50
C LEU A 309 15.41 24.69 -7.32
N GLN A 310 15.90 25.43 -8.32
CA GLN A 310 17.14 26.18 -8.23
C GLN A 310 17.03 27.30 -7.20
N CYS A 311 16.02 28.17 -7.29
CA CYS A 311 15.79 29.22 -6.31
C CYS A 311 15.60 28.69 -4.90
N TRP A 312 14.84 27.59 -4.75
CA TRP A 312 14.64 26.93 -3.44
C TRP A 312 15.94 26.37 -2.88
N ARG A 313 16.80 25.81 -3.74
CA ARG A 313 18.12 25.30 -3.34
C ARG A 313 19.08 26.42 -2.93
N ASP A 314 19.08 27.51 -3.69
CA ASP A 314 20.07 28.60 -3.51
C ASP A 314 19.81 29.39 -2.24
N GLN A 315 18.55 29.55 -1.81
CA GLN A 315 18.22 30.21 -0.56
C GLN A 315 18.51 29.38 0.72
N HIS A 316 18.94 28.12 0.57
CA HIS A 316 19.27 27.24 1.70
C HIS A 316 20.75 26.89 1.71
N THR A 317 21.37 26.95 2.90
CA THR A 317 22.75 26.52 3.09
C THR A 317 22.92 25.00 2.95
N ARG A 318 21.92 24.24 3.40
CA ARG A 318 21.92 22.77 3.34
C ARG A 318 21.44 22.30 1.96
N LYS A 319 22.37 21.71 1.19
CA LYS A 319 22.11 21.21 -0.16
C LYS A 319 22.07 19.68 -0.25
N ALA A 320 21.83 19.00 0.87
CA ALA A 320 21.70 17.56 0.97
C ALA A 320 20.47 17.18 1.83
N GLY A 321 19.99 15.94 1.69
CA GLY A 321 18.78 15.45 2.36
C GLY A 321 17.49 15.86 1.65
N TYR A 322 16.40 16.00 2.40
CA TYR A 322 15.09 16.33 1.84
C TYR A 322 15.06 17.72 1.18
N VAL A 323 14.41 17.80 0.01
CA VAL A 323 14.18 19.09 -0.69
C VAL A 323 13.26 19.98 0.13
N PHE A 324 12.24 19.39 0.76
CA PHE A 324 11.31 20.07 1.65
C PHE A 324 11.39 19.43 3.04
N PRO A 325 12.34 19.89 3.88
CA PRO A 325 12.51 19.34 5.21
C PRO A 325 11.35 19.73 6.12
N GLY A 326 10.96 18.81 6.99
CA GLY A 326 10.08 19.05 8.13
C GLY A 326 10.88 19.55 9.35
N LYS A 327 10.29 19.39 10.53
CA LYS A 327 10.95 19.73 11.78
C LYS A 327 12.25 18.95 11.93
N GLU A 328 13.28 19.60 12.48
CA GLU A 328 14.60 19.02 12.76
C GLU A 328 15.31 18.45 11.51
N GLY A 329 14.87 18.86 10.31
CA GLY A 329 15.45 18.39 9.04
C GLY A 329 14.97 17.01 8.60
N GLY A 330 14.01 16.42 9.31
CA GLY A 330 13.37 15.16 8.95
C GLY A 330 12.42 15.31 7.76
N ARG A 331 11.69 14.24 7.46
CA ARG A 331 10.66 14.23 6.42
C ARG A 331 9.51 15.20 6.76
N LEU A 332 9.01 15.91 5.78
CA LEU A 332 7.80 16.73 5.93
C LEU A 332 6.57 15.83 6.13
N ASP A 333 5.80 16.08 7.20
CA ASP A 333 4.66 15.23 7.55
C ASP A 333 3.35 15.71 6.92
N ASN A 334 3.07 17.00 7.06
CA ASN A 334 1.76 17.54 6.73
C ASN A 334 1.82 19.02 6.34
N VAL A 335 1.04 19.38 5.31
CA VAL A 335 0.83 20.76 4.87
C VAL A 335 -0.67 21.11 4.86
N LYS A 336 -1.53 20.28 5.50
CA LYS A 336 -2.99 20.43 5.37
C LYS A 336 -3.47 21.80 5.77
N LYS A 337 -3.04 22.32 6.93
CA LYS A 337 -3.50 23.62 7.43
C LYS A 337 -3.11 24.77 6.50
N SER A 338 -1.86 24.81 6.05
CA SER A 338 -1.37 25.86 5.12
C SER A 338 -1.99 25.70 3.73
N TRP A 339 -2.22 24.47 3.27
CA TRP A 339 -2.91 24.20 2.02
C TRP A 339 -4.37 24.63 2.05
N ASP A 340 -5.13 24.25 3.07
CA ASP A 340 -6.54 24.65 3.23
C ASP A 340 -6.67 26.18 3.32
N GLY A 341 -5.73 26.84 4.03
CA GLY A 341 -5.65 28.30 4.09
C GLY A 341 -5.38 28.96 2.72
N LEU A 342 -4.48 28.36 1.92
CA LEU A 342 -4.19 28.84 0.57
C LEU A 342 -5.40 28.69 -0.36
N LEU A 343 -6.09 27.55 -0.34
CA LEU A 343 -7.31 27.34 -1.13
C LEU A 343 -8.44 28.32 -0.75
N LYS A 344 -8.58 28.61 0.55
CA LYS A 344 -9.53 29.61 1.01
C LYS A 344 -9.20 31.02 0.48
N LEU A 345 -7.91 31.39 0.48
CA LEU A 345 -7.44 32.65 -0.08
C LEU A 345 -7.68 32.76 -1.58
N ALA A 346 -7.46 31.63 -2.30
CA ALA A 346 -7.71 31.52 -3.72
C ALA A 346 -9.20 31.36 -4.08
N LYS A 347 -10.10 31.24 -3.10
CA LYS A 347 -11.54 30.97 -3.28
C LYS A 347 -11.82 29.70 -4.10
N ILE A 348 -10.96 28.66 -3.97
CA ILE A 348 -11.08 27.39 -4.68
C ILE A 348 -11.72 26.37 -3.73
N GLU A 349 -12.88 25.84 -4.11
CA GLU A 349 -13.62 24.85 -3.33
C GLU A 349 -13.50 23.43 -3.90
N GLY A 350 -13.66 22.43 -3.03
CA GLY A 350 -13.73 21.03 -3.43
C GLY A 350 -12.43 20.50 -4.06
N PHE A 351 -11.29 21.14 -3.81
CA PHE A 351 -9.99 20.80 -4.39
C PHE A 351 -9.04 20.26 -3.31
N ARG A 352 -8.44 19.10 -3.58
CA ARG A 352 -7.55 18.39 -2.66
C ARG A 352 -6.12 18.45 -3.19
N TRP A 353 -5.12 18.23 -2.33
CA TRP A 353 -3.73 18.15 -2.77
C TRP A 353 -3.50 17.18 -3.93
N HIS A 354 -4.17 16.02 -3.93
CA HIS A 354 -4.02 15.03 -5.00
C HIS A 354 -4.55 15.53 -6.35
N ASP A 355 -5.44 16.50 -6.34
CA ASP A 355 -6.02 17.07 -7.56
C ASP A 355 -5.02 17.95 -8.34
N LEU A 356 -3.88 18.37 -7.72
CA LEU A 356 -2.74 18.95 -8.44
C LEU A 356 -2.18 17.96 -9.47
N ARG A 357 -2.08 16.68 -9.10
CA ARG A 357 -1.67 15.63 -10.03
C ARG A 357 -2.72 15.38 -11.12
N HIS A 358 -4.01 15.49 -10.78
CA HIS A 358 -5.07 15.46 -11.78
C HIS A 358 -4.96 16.67 -12.74
N THR A 359 -4.60 17.85 -12.23
CA THR A 359 -4.37 19.06 -13.05
C THR A 359 -3.21 18.84 -14.02
N PHE A 360 -2.06 18.32 -13.56
CA PHE A 360 -0.94 17.98 -14.43
C PHE A 360 -1.34 17.01 -15.55
N ALA A 361 -1.99 15.90 -15.18
CA ALA A 361 -2.44 14.89 -16.15
C ALA A 361 -3.43 15.47 -17.17
N SER A 362 -4.44 16.20 -16.69
CA SER A 362 -5.49 16.81 -17.54
C SER A 362 -4.89 17.83 -18.51
N LYS A 363 -3.94 18.66 -18.06
CA LYS A 363 -3.25 19.63 -18.94
C LYS A 363 -2.47 18.94 -20.06
N LEU A 364 -1.74 17.87 -19.73
CA LEU A 364 -0.99 17.10 -20.75
C LEU A 364 -1.93 16.46 -21.78
N VAL A 365 -3.04 15.86 -21.32
CA VAL A 365 -4.01 15.22 -22.21
C VAL A 365 -4.73 16.25 -23.07
N MET A 366 -5.14 17.39 -22.52
CA MET A 366 -5.74 18.50 -23.28
C MET A 366 -4.76 19.10 -24.29
N ALA A 367 -3.45 19.05 -24.03
CA ALA A 367 -2.40 19.43 -24.96
C ALA A 367 -2.09 18.36 -26.02
N GLY A 368 -2.85 17.25 -26.08
CA GLY A 368 -2.68 16.19 -27.07
C GLY A 368 -1.56 15.19 -26.78
N VAL A 369 -0.97 15.21 -25.57
CA VAL A 369 0.07 14.24 -25.20
C VAL A 369 -0.54 12.83 -25.14
N PRO A 370 0.09 11.82 -25.77
CA PRO A 370 -0.41 10.44 -25.76
C PRO A 370 -0.63 9.90 -24.35
N LEU A 371 -1.75 9.20 -24.13
CA LEU A 371 -2.12 8.68 -22.80
C LEU A 371 -1.04 7.76 -22.21
N ASN A 372 -0.30 7.02 -23.03
CA ASN A 372 0.79 6.17 -22.53
C ASN A 372 1.95 7.01 -21.96
N THR A 373 2.32 8.11 -22.60
CA THR A 373 3.33 9.05 -22.09
C THR A 373 2.87 9.66 -20.76
N VAL A 374 1.58 10.05 -20.66
CA VAL A 374 1.00 10.54 -19.40
C VAL A 374 1.02 9.45 -18.32
N ARG A 375 0.74 8.19 -18.69
CA ARG A 375 0.82 7.04 -17.80
C ARG A 375 2.23 6.88 -17.20
N GLU A 376 3.25 6.96 -18.02
CA GLU A 376 4.66 6.82 -17.63
C GLU A 376 5.10 7.96 -16.70
N LEU A 377 4.83 9.21 -17.06
CA LEU A 377 5.14 10.39 -16.23
C LEU A 377 4.47 10.29 -14.87
N LEU A 378 3.22 9.85 -14.82
CA LEU A 378 2.50 9.65 -13.57
C LEU A 378 2.96 8.39 -12.80
N GLY A 379 3.60 7.41 -13.43
CA GLY A 379 3.92 6.12 -12.83
C GLY A 379 2.65 5.34 -12.45
N HIS A 380 1.71 5.23 -13.38
CA HIS A 380 0.54 4.35 -13.25
C HIS A 380 0.92 2.95 -13.73
N SER A 381 0.76 1.96 -12.85
CA SER A 381 1.00 0.55 -13.17
C SER A 381 0.03 -0.01 -14.21
N ASP A 382 -1.18 0.56 -14.27
CA ASP A 382 -2.26 0.15 -15.19
C ASP A 382 -2.72 1.36 -15.99
N ILE A 383 -2.83 1.20 -17.32
CA ILE A 383 -3.33 2.22 -18.23
C ILE A 383 -4.78 2.62 -17.90
N ALA A 384 -5.58 1.72 -17.33
CA ALA A 384 -6.95 2.00 -16.90
C ALA A 384 -7.03 3.19 -15.92
N MET A 385 -5.95 3.42 -15.14
CA MET A 385 -5.85 4.59 -14.26
C MET A 385 -5.71 5.91 -15.05
N THR A 386 -5.17 5.86 -16.26
CA THR A 386 -4.96 7.02 -17.12
C THR A 386 -6.12 7.22 -18.08
N LEU A 387 -6.80 6.16 -18.49
CA LEU A 387 -7.98 6.22 -19.37
C LEU A 387 -9.10 7.11 -18.83
N ARG A 388 -9.13 7.36 -17.52
CA ARG A 388 -10.07 8.32 -16.92
C ARG A 388 -9.95 9.74 -17.49
N TYR A 389 -8.78 10.12 -18.00
CA TYR A 389 -8.53 11.43 -18.63
C TYR A 389 -8.81 11.43 -20.13
N ALA A 390 -9.07 10.28 -20.76
CA ALA A 390 -9.19 10.16 -22.21
C ALA A 390 -10.28 11.08 -22.82
N HIS A 391 -11.34 11.34 -22.07
CA HIS A 391 -12.42 12.25 -22.51
C HIS A 391 -12.00 13.73 -22.60
N LEU A 392 -10.81 14.09 -22.09
CA LEU A 392 -10.24 15.44 -22.18
C LEU A 392 -9.34 15.61 -23.40
N ALA A 393 -9.00 14.53 -24.09
CA ALA A 393 -8.16 14.60 -25.29
C ALA A 393 -8.88 15.36 -26.41
N PRO A 394 -8.15 16.16 -27.20
CA PRO A 394 -8.71 16.75 -28.41
C PRO A 394 -9.29 15.66 -29.33
N ASP A 395 -10.36 15.95 -30.03
CA ASP A 395 -10.91 15.02 -31.02
C ASP A 395 -9.98 14.99 -32.24
N SER A 396 -9.12 13.98 -32.27
CA SER A 396 -8.13 13.76 -33.32
C SER A 396 -8.53 12.61 -34.27
N LYS A 397 -9.73 12.06 -34.13
CA LYS A 397 -10.14 10.86 -34.92
C LYS A 397 -10.15 11.13 -36.42
N ALA A 398 -10.76 12.25 -36.81
CA ALA A 398 -10.79 12.66 -38.21
C ALA A 398 -9.36 12.86 -38.74
N ALA A 399 -8.54 13.65 -38.04
CA ALA A 399 -7.15 13.89 -38.44
C ALA A 399 -6.31 12.59 -38.45
N ALA A 400 -6.56 11.65 -37.57
CA ALA A 400 -5.86 10.36 -37.55
C ALA A 400 -6.23 9.47 -38.75
N VAL A 401 -7.49 9.51 -39.20
CA VAL A 401 -7.95 8.75 -40.38
C VAL A 401 -7.37 9.36 -41.67
N GLU A 402 -7.21 10.68 -41.73
CA GLU A 402 -6.57 11.35 -42.87
C GLU A 402 -5.08 11.01 -43.08
N LEU A 403 -4.44 10.32 -42.11
CA LEU A 403 -3.03 9.89 -42.21
C LEU A 403 -2.83 8.58 -43.00
N ILE A 404 -3.91 7.85 -43.32
CA ILE A 404 -3.90 6.56 -44.03
C ILE A 404 -4.64 6.68 -45.38
#